data_00eaa59cbf667dee89887d642fa828fa
#
_entry.id   00eaa59cbf667dee89887d642fa828fa
#
_cell.length_a   1.000
_cell.length_b   1.000
_cell.length_c   1.000
_cell.angle_alpha   90.00
_cell.angle_beta   90.00
_cell.angle_gamma   90.00
#
_symmetry.space_group_name_H-M   'P 1'
#
loop_
_entity.id
_entity.type
_entity.pdbx_description
1 polymer ?
#
loop_
_entity_poly.entity_id
_entity_poly.type
_entity_poly.pdbx_seq_one_letter_code
_entity_poly.pdbx_strand_id
1 'polypeptide(L)'
;MKIYLASFLIACFQVMLASSSYSSFTINHLQGLSNSAVLSILQDNQGLMWFGTYDGLNCYDGRTIDVFRTDFSKGLTLDNNIISRIQIASDDKLWVQSYSGVNLFSTDSLSVIDNYVFPDEEVIVFSNRKGDSWIVGKRNLYYYNTYHRCFVKAG
;
A
#
# COMPACT_ATOMS: atom_id res chain seq x y z
N MET A 1 -24.13 -45.36 -28.98
CA MET A 1 -22.86 -45.18 -28.26
C MET A 1 -21.87 -44.25 -29.01
N LYS A 2 -21.64 -44.40 -30.30
CA LYS A 2 -20.69 -43.54 -31.06
C LYS A 2 -21.10 -42.05 -31.16
N ILE A 3 -22.41 -41.75 -31.22
CA ILE A 3 -22.95 -40.37 -31.31
C ILE A 3 -22.72 -39.59 -30.01
N TYR A 4 -22.92 -40.23 -28.84
CA TYR A 4 -22.69 -39.58 -27.54
C TYR A 4 -21.21 -39.28 -27.24
N LEU A 5 -20.32 -40.14 -27.76
CA LEU A 5 -18.88 -39.93 -27.62
C LEU A 5 -18.41 -38.72 -28.45
N ALA A 6 -18.95 -38.56 -29.67
CA ALA A 6 -18.65 -37.41 -30.52
C ALA A 6 -19.18 -36.11 -29.94
N SER A 7 -20.40 -36.08 -29.36
CA SER A 7 -20.96 -34.91 -28.70
C SER A 7 -20.15 -34.52 -27.46
N PHE A 8 -19.69 -35.50 -26.69
CA PHE A 8 -18.85 -35.25 -25.52
C PHE A 8 -17.48 -34.66 -25.89
N LEU A 9 -16.85 -35.17 -26.95
CA LEU A 9 -15.58 -34.64 -27.45
C LEU A 9 -15.70 -33.21 -27.99
N ILE A 10 -16.83 -32.89 -28.69
CA ILE A 10 -17.09 -31.52 -29.17
C ILE A 10 -17.31 -30.57 -28.02
N ALA A 11 -18.04 -30.97 -26.95
CA ALA A 11 -18.24 -30.16 -25.75
C ALA A 11 -16.94 -29.92 -25.01
N CYS A 12 -16.07 -30.94 -24.87
CA CYS A 12 -14.74 -30.74 -24.25
C CYS A 12 -13.82 -29.84 -25.09
N PHE A 13 -13.92 -29.87 -26.41
CA PHE A 13 -13.13 -28.99 -27.27
C PHE A 13 -13.55 -27.52 -27.17
N GLN A 14 -14.84 -27.25 -26.96
CA GLN A 14 -15.34 -25.87 -26.76
C GLN A 14 -14.88 -25.28 -25.44
N VAL A 15 -14.69 -26.06 -24.39
CA VAL A 15 -14.17 -25.57 -23.08
C VAL A 15 -12.69 -25.19 -23.19
N MET A 16 -11.92 -25.81 -24.08
CA MET A 16 -10.51 -25.47 -24.30
C MET A 16 -10.28 -24.16 -25.07
N LEU A 17 -11.31 -23.57 -25.69
CA LEU A 17 -11.20 -22.31 -26.43
C LEU A 17 -11.53 -21.07 -25.59
N ALA A 18 -11.76 -21.22 -24.28
CA ALA A 18 -11.87 -20.11 -23.38
C ALA A 18 -10.47 -19.46 -23.15
N SER A 19 -10.05 -18.64 -24.12
CA SER A 19 -8.86 -17.82 -23.98
C SER A 19 -9.16 -16.71 -22.99
N SER A 20 -8.50 -16.72 -21.84
CA SER A 20 -8.50 -15.58 -20.92
C SER A 20 -7.80 -14.41 -21.62
N SER A 21 -8.55 -13.39 -22.01
CA SER A 21 -7.95 -12.14 -22.48
C SER A 21 -7.52 -11.33 -21.27
N TYR A 22 -6.22 -11.12 -21.13
CA TYR A 22 -5.68 -10.17 -20.14
C TYR A 22 -5.62 -8.79 -20.79
N SER A 23 -6.22 -7.78 -20.13
CA SER A 23 -6.01 -6.40 -20.48
C SER A 23 -4.97 -5.83 -19.52
N SER A 24 -3.97 -5.15 -20.04
CA SER A 24 -2.99 -4.40 -19.25
C SER A 24 -3.10 -2.92 -19.58
N PHE A 25 -2.94 -2.07 -18.58
CA PHE A 25 -2.80 -0.65 -18.78
C PHE A 25 -1.62 -0.15 -17.94
N THR A 26 -1.01 0.94 -18.37
CA THR A 26 0.14 1.52 -17.70
C THR A 26 -0.30 2.72 -16.90
N ILE A 27 0.12 2.79 -15.64
CA ILE A 27 -0.01 3.98 -14.80
C ILE A 27 1.36 4.64 -14.71
N ASN A 28 1.45 5.89 -15.12
CA ASN A 28 2.67 6.70 -15.03
C ASN A 28 2.32 8.16 -14.75
N HIS A 29 3.29 9.07 -14.83
CA HIS A 29 3.08 10.50 -14.60
C HIS A 29 2.07 11.16 -15.56
N LEU A 30 1.87 10.63 -16.77
CA LEU A 30 0.86 11.14 -17.71
C LEU A 30 -0.56 10.83 -17.27
N GLN A 31 -0.76 9.79 -16.47
CA GLN A 31 -2.02 9.42 -15.82
C GLN A 31 -2.17 10.03 -14.41
N GLY A 32 -1.25 10.89 -13.98
CA GLY A 32 -1.33 11.62 -12.71
C GLY A 32 -0.46 11.05 -11.58
N LEU A 33 0.33 9.99 -11.81
CA LEU A 33 1.24 9.48 -10.80
C LEU A 33 2.31 10.54 -10.48
N SER A 34 2.57 10.79 -9.20
CA SER A 34 3.47 11.85 -8.75
C SER A 34 4.91 11.65 -9.24
N ASN A 35 5.35 10.40 -9.36
CA ASN A 35 6.65 10.03 -9.89
C ASN A 35 6.61 8.61 -10.47
N SER A 36 7.31 8.37 -11.59
CA SER A 36 7.34 7.05 -12.25
C SER A 36 8.19 6.01 -11.50
N ALA A 37 9.04 6.42 -10.57
CA ALA A 37 9.77 5.51 -9.70
C ALA A 37 8.90 5.07 -8.51
N VAL A 38 8.20 3.97 -8.68
CA VAL A 38 7.35 3.36 -7.66
C VAL A 38 8.19 2.43 -6.78
N LEU A 39 8.18 2.66 -5.47
CA LEU A 39 8.95 1.90 -4.48
C LEU A 39 8.09 0.89 -3.73
N SER A 40 6.80 1.15 -3.62
CA SER A 40 5.85 0.29 -2.92
C SER A 40 4.47 0.35 -3.55
N ILE A 41 3.78 -0.79 -3.58
CA ILE A 41 2.41 -0.92 -4.08
C ILE A 41 1.61 -1.71 -3.05
N LEU A 42 0.40 -1.25 -2.75
CA LEU A 42 -0.53 -1.91 -1.85
C LEU A 42 -1.96 -1.74 -2.37
N GLN A 43 -2.77 -2.78 -2.27
CA GLN A 43 -4.23 -2.66 -2.37
C GLN A 43 -4.82 -2.74 -0.95
N ASP A 44 -5.65 -1.77 -0.60
CA ASP A 44 -6.34 -1.77 0.69
C ASP A 44 -7.64 -2.61 0.66
N ASN A 45 -8.31 -2.69 1.82
CA ASN A 45 -9.53 -3.50 1.98
C ASN A 45 -10.74 -2.90 1.24
N GLN A 46 -10.67 -1.64 0.79
CA GLN A 46 -11.70 -0.97 -0.01
C GLN A 46 -11.45 -1.16 -1.52
N GLY A 47 -10.31 -1.74 -1.90
CA GLY A 47 -9.92 -1.98 -3.28
C GLY A 47 -9.13 -0.84 -3.90
N LEU A 48 -8.84 0.24 -3.16
CA LEU A 48 -8.00 1.33 -3.62
C LEU A 48 -6.54 0.86 -3.75
N MET A 49 -5.88 1.34 -4.80
CA MET A 49 -4.46 1.05 -5.04
C MET A 49 -3.59 2.20 -4.55
N TRP A 50 -2.65 1.89 -3.68
CA TRP A 50 -1.71 2.84 -3.10
C TRP A 50 -0.33 2.65 -3.69
N PHE A 51 0.31 3.75 -4.09
CA PHE A 51 1.65 3.75 -4.66
C PHE A 51 2.55 4.69 -3.86
N GLY A 52 3.60 4.15 -3.27
CA GLY A 52 4.69 4.92 -2.68
C GLY A 52 5.73 5.22 -3.76
N THR A 53 6.08 6.48 -3.92
CA THR A 53 7.02 6.93 -4.95
C THR A 53 8.14 7.80 -4.37
N TYR A 54 9.05 8.27 -5.20
CA TYR A 54 10.05 9.29 -4.81
C TYR A 54 9.45 10.68 -4.59
N ASP A 55 8.15 10.91 -4.91
CA ASP A 55 7.53 12.23 -4.80
C ASP A 55 6.11 12.19 -4.23
N GLY A 56 5.88 11.34 -3.25
CA GLY A 56 4.64 11.28 -2.49
C GLY A 56 3.98 9.92 -2.45
N LEU A 57 2.91 9.85 -1.66
CA LEU A 57 1.96 8.77 -1.62
C LEU A 57 0.85 9.05 -2.63
N ASN A 58 0.48 8.06 -3.42
CA ASN A 58 -0.57 8.17 -4.44
C ASN A 58 -1.67 7.17 -4.15
N CYS A 59 -2.92 7.58 -4.30
CA CYS A 59 -4.10 6.74 -4.20
C CYS A 59 -4.83 6.70 -5.55
N TYR A 60 -5.09 5.52 -6.08
CA TYR A 60 -5.80 5.31 -7.33
C TYR A 60 -7.11 4.56 -7.07
N ASP A 61 -8.23 5.15 -7.48
CA ASP A 61 -9.58 4.63 -7.31
C ASP A 61 -10.12 3.85 -8.54
N GLY A 62 -9.27 3.64 -9.54
CA GLY A 62 -9.65 3.05 -10.83
C GLY A 62 -9.91 4.09 -11.93
N ARG A 63 -9.92 5.39 -11.60
CA ARG A 63 -10.17 6.52 -12.53
C ARG A 63 -9.19 7.67 -12.36
N THR A 64 -8.99 8.10 -11.13
CA THR A 64 -8.17 9.28 -10.77
C THR A 64 -7.08 8.89 -9.80
N ILE A 65 -6.03 9.70 -9.77
CA ILE A 65 -4.94 9.56 -8.82
C ILE A 65 -4.91 10.81 -7.93
N ASP A 66 -5.10 10.60 -6.63
CA ASP A 66 -4.86 11.60 -5.60
C ASP A 66 -3.43 11.49 -5.10
N VAL A 67 -2.76 12.64 -4.94
CA VAL A 67 -1.35 12.71 -4.52
C VAL A 67 -1.22 13.41 -3.19
N PHE A 68 -0.58 12.75 -2.23
CA PHE A 68 -0.28 13.27 -0.89
C PHE A 68 1.20 13.52 -0.76
N ARG A 69 1.55 14.75 -0.36
CA ARG A 69 2.92 15.22 -0.17
C ARG A 69 3.08 15.94 1.16
N THR A 70 4.31 16.20 1.52
CA THR A 70 4.66 17.12 2.60
C THR A 70 4.12 18.51 2.27
N ASP A 71 3.44 19.14 3.23
CA ASP A 71 2.94 20.50 3.11
C ASP A 71 3.11 21.23 4.44
N PHE A 72 4.18 21.99 4.55
CA PHE A 72 4.52 22.72 5.78
C PHE A 72 3.54 23.86 6.13
N SER A 73 2.63 24.22 5.23
CA SER A 73 1.58 25.20 5.49
C SER A 73 0.33 24.62 6.14
N LYS A 74 0.18 23.31 6.07
CA LYS A 74 -0.90 22.54 6.69
C LYS A 74 -0.39 21.92 7.99
N GLY A 75 -1.29 21.48 8.83
CA GLY A 75 -0.94 20.81 10.09
C GLY A 75 -0.14 19.52 9.89
N LEU A 76 -0.65 18.41 10.38
CA LEU A 76 0.03 17.13 10.25
C LEU A 76 -0.05 16.61 8.80
N THR A 77 1.09 16.44 8.14
CA THR A 77 1.24 15.91 6.79
C THR A 77 2.31 14.82 6.76
N LEU A 78 2.57 14.22 5.61
CA LEU A 78 3.71 13.31 5.46
C LEU A 78 5.00 14.03 5.87
N ASP A 79 5.86 13.33 6.59
CA ASP A 79 7.14 13.86 7.06
C ASP A 79 8.20 13.97 5.93
N ASN A 80 8.02 13.18 4.86
CA ASN A 80 8.89 13.19 3.67
C ASN A 80 8.12 12.70 2.44
N ASN A 81 8.52 13.16 1.24
CA ASN A 81 7.91 12.74 -0.02
C ASN A 81 8.44 11.40 -0.56
N ILE A 82 9.60 10.92 -0.11
CA ILE A 82 10.12 9.63 -0.53
C ILE A 82 9.43 8.53 0.29
N ILE A 83 8.49 7.83 -0.35
CA ILE A 83 7.69 6.79 0.30
C ILE A 83 8.23 5.43 -0.10
N SER A 84 8.94 4.79 0.82
CA SER A 84 9.65 3.53 0.58
C SER A 84 8.79 2.28 0.82
N ARG A 85 7.77 2.38 1.69
CA ARG A 85 6.92 1.22 2.05
C ARG A 85 5.54 1.66 2.48
N ILE A 86 4.55 0.84 2.14
CA ILE A 86 3.17 0.98 2.59
C ILE A 86 2.73 -0.37 3.17
N GLN A 87 2.05 -0.35 4.33
CA GLN A 87 1.51 -1.53 5.00
C GLN A 87 0.12 -1.22 5.56
N ILE A 88 -0.77 -2.20 5.60
CA ILE A 88 -2.05 -2.06 6.30
C ILE A 88 -1.77 -2.02 7.81
N ALA A 89 -2.24 -0.98 8.49
CA ALA A 89 -2.19 -0.86 9.95
C ALA A 89 -3.50 -1.37 10.59
N SER A 90 -4.63 -1.03 9.98
CA SER A 90 -5.98 -1.52 10.30
C SER A 90 -6.88 -1.33 9.07
N ASP A 91 -8.17 -1.63 9.16
CA ASP A 91 -9.09 -1.56 8.03
C ASP A 91 -9.16 -0.17 7.37
N ASP A 92 -9.01 0.88 8.17
CA ASP A 92 -9.09 2.29 7.77
C ASP A 92 -7.75 3.04 7.85
N LYS A 93 -6.63 2.34 8.06
CA LYS A 93 -5.31 2.97 8.28
C LYS A 93 -4.18 2.25 7.60
N LEU A 94 -3.22 3.05 7.13
CA LEU A 94 -1.97 2.59 6.54
C LEU A 94 -0.77 3.08 7.35
N TRP A 95 0.22 2.23 7.48
CA TRP A 95 1.57 2.65 7.78
C TRP A 95 2.25 3.08 6.49
N VAL A 96 2.66 4.32 6.44
CA VAL A 96 3.37 4.91 5.31
C VAL A 96 4.78 5.24 5.75
N GLN A 97 5.73 4.40 5.38
CA GLN A 97 7.13 4.59 5.69
C GLN A 97 7.76 5.53 4.66
N SER A 98 8.29 6.64 5.13
CA SER A 98 9.07 7.59 4.36
C SER A 98 10.57 7.38 4.58
N TYR A 99 11.38 8.25 3.98
CA TYR A 99 12.82 8.31 4.24
C TYR A 99 13.13 8.78 5.66
N SER A 100 12.30 9.62 6.27
CA SER A 100 12.54 10.25 7.58
C SER A 100 11.89 9.52 8.74
N GLY A 101 10.87 8.70 8.50
CA GLY A 101 10.13 8.02 9.56
C GLY A 101 8.96 7.19 9.06
N VAL A 102 8.00 6.99 9.94
CA VAL A 102 6.79 6.23 9.67
C VAL A 102 5.57 7.07 10.02
N ASN A 103 4.67 7.22 9.07
CA ASN A 103 3.44 7.97 9.23
C ASN A 103 2.25 7.01 9.39
N LEU A 104 1.33 7.33 10.27
CA LEU A 104 0.01 6.69 10.32
C LEU A 104 -0.96 7.52 9.48
N PHE A 105 -1.46 6.94 8.40
CA PHE A 105 -2.35 7.59 7.44
C PHE A 105 -3.76 6.98 7.52
N SER A 106 -4.79 7.82 7.55
CA SER A 106 -6.19 7.40 7.48
C SER A 106 -6.66 7.34 6.03
N THR A 107 -7.21 6.20 5.62
CA THR A 107 -7.82 6.04 4.30
C THR A 107 -9.21 6.66 4.22
N ASP A 108 -9.90 6.84 5.34
CA ASP A 108 -11.23 7.46 5.40
C ASP A 108 -11.14 9.00 5.28
N SER A 109 -10.24 9.61 6.06
CA SER A 109 -10.07 11.08 6.03
C SER A 109 -9.03 11.56 5.02
N LEU A 110 -8.34 10.63 4.35
CA LEU A 110 -7.25 10.88 3.40
C LEU A 110 -6.18 11.84 3.99
N SER A 111 -5.77 11.58 5.22
CA SER A 111 -4.87 12.45 5.96
C SER A 111 -3.95 11.69 6.90
N VAL A 112 -2.81 12.30 7.21
CA VAL A 112 -1.89 11.78 8.23
C VAL A 112 -2.49 12.00 9.62
N ILE A 113 -2.46 10.96 10.46
CA ILE A 113 -2.96 10.97 11.83
C ILE A 113 -1.81 11.20 12.82
N ASP A 114 -0.68 10.57 12.58
CA ASP A 114 0.51 10.63 13.43
C ASP A 114 1.79 10.45 12.63
N ASN A 115 2.90 11.02 13.11
CA ASN A 115 4.24 10.85 12.57
C ASN A 115 5.18 10.31 13.66
N TYR A 116 5.98 9.29 13.32
CA TYR A 116 6.94 8.66 14.20
C TYR A 116 8.33 8.75 13.57
N VAL A 117 9.20 9.51 14.22
CA VAL A 117 10.59 9.71 13.77
C VAL A 117 11.51 8.83 14.61
N PHE A 118 12.47 8.18 13.96
CA PHE A 118 13.48 7.32 14.57
C PHE A 118 14.85 7.91 14.26
N PRO A 119 15.32 8.91 15.03
CA PRO A 119 16.60 9.55 14.78
C PRO A 119 17.73 8.49 14.89
N ASP A 120 18.69 8.58 13.99
CA ASP A 120 19.89 7.74 13.95
C ASP A 120 19.66 6.26 13.68
N GLU A 121 18.46 5.85 13.23
CA GLU A 121 18.14 4.46 12.95
C GLU A 121 17.32 4.30 11.66
N GLU A 122 17.84 3.54 10.71
CA GLU A 122 17.02 3.04 9.61
C GLU A 122 16.04 2.00 10.13
N VAL A 123 14.77 2.21 9.86
CA VAL A 123 13.70 1.35 10.37
C VAL A 123 12.87 0.76 9.24
N ILE A 124 12.23 -0.37 9.53
CA ILE A 124 11.26 -1.01 8.63
C ILE A 124 10.00 -1.31 9.43
N VAL A 125 8.86 -0.81 8.95
CA VAL A 125 7.55 -1.10 9.54
C VAL A 125 7.00 -2.42 9.01
N PHE A 126 6.41 -3.20 9.90
CA PHE A 126 5.70 -4.45 9.61
C PHE A 126 4.37 -4.48 10.32
N SER A 127 3.37 -5.09 9.69
CA SER A 127 2.10 -5.41 10.31
C SER A 127 1.72 -6.87 10.01
N ASN A 128 1.07 -7.52 10.97
CA ASN A 128 0.47 -8.82 10.74
C ASN A 128 -1.01 -8.70 10.33
N ARG A 129 -1.64 -9.81 9.98
CA ARG A 129 -3.06 -9.84 9.59
C ARG A 129 -4.03 -9.52 10.75
N LYS A 130 -3.55 -9.49 12.00
CA LYS A 130 -4.35 -9.15 13.18
C LYS A 130 -4.30 -7.65 13.52
N GLY A 131 -3.50 -6.86 12.78
CA GLY A 131 -3.30 -5.43 13.02
C GLY A 131 -2.18 -5.10 14.00
N ASP A 132 -1.48 -6.12 14.57
CA ASP A 132 -0.32 -5.83 15.37
C ASP A 132 0.80 -5.29 14.48
N SER A 133 1.48 -4.26 14.91
CA SER A 133 2.49 -3.57 14.13
C SER A 133 3.79 -3.42 14.90
N TRP A 134 4.89 -3.59 14.19
CA TRP A 134 6.26 -3.49 14.72
C TRP A 134 7.12 -2.61 13.82
N ILE A 135 8.11 -2.03 14.42
CA ILE A 135 9.22 -1.40 13.71
C ILE A 135 10.50 -2.13 14.08
N VAL A 136 11.21 -2.55 13.05
CA VAL A 136 12.52 -3.20 13.18
C VAL A 136 13.58 -2.22 12.73
N GLY A 137 14.44 -1.82 13.65
CA GLY A 137 15.64 -1.06 13.38
C GLY A 137 16.90 -1.94 13.39
N LYS A 138 18.06 -1.35 13.13
CA LYS A 138 19.36 -2.07 13.16
C LYS A 138 19.68 -2.67 14.52
N ARG A 139 19.26 -2.04 15.60
CA ARG A 139 19.60 -2.39 16.99
C ARG A 139 18.41 -2.63 17.87
N ASN A 140 17.23 -2.17 17.46
CA ASN A 140 16.05 -2.11 18.31
C ASN A 140 14.85 -2.71 17.58
N LEU A 141 13.97 -3.30 18.37
CA LEU A 141 12.62 -3.69 17.96
C LEU A 141 11.63 -2.84 18.75
N TYR A 142 10.62 -2.33 18.06
CA TYR A 142 9.54 -1.58 18.67
C TYR A 142 8.21 -2.24 18.32
N TYR A 143 7.26 -2.23 19.25
CA TYR A 143 5.88 -2.61 18.99
C TYR A 143 4.96 -1.40 19.12
N TYR A 144 3.91 -1.35 18.32
CA TYR A 144 2.93 -0.29 18.39
C TYR A 144 1.94 -0.54 19.51
N ASN A 145 1.90 0.37 20.47
CA ASN A 145 0.91 0.36 21.55
C ASN A 145 -0.31 1.19 21.10
N THR A 146 -1.41 0.51 20.80
CA THR A 146 -2.64 1.15 20.30
C THR A 146 -3.31 2.05 21.33
N TYR A 147 -3.17 1.74 22.63
CA TYR A 147 -3.75 2.54 23.72
C TYR A 147 -3.01 3.86 23.87
N HIS A 148 -1.68 3.85 23.85
CA HIS A 148 -0.85 5.05 23.97
C HIS A 148 -0.53 5.70 22.61
N ARG A 149 -0.93 5.08 21.51
CA ARG A 149 -0.65 5.55 20.14
C ARG A 149 0.84 5.88 19.92
N CYS A 150 1.72 4.99 20.36
CA CYS A 150 3.16 5.17 20.22
C CYS A 150 3.85 3.82 20.01
N PHE A 151 5.04 3.89 19.43
CA PHE A 151 5.94 2.74 19.36
C PHE A 151 6.75 2.64 20.66
N VAL A 152 6.70 1.46 21.28
CA VAL A 152 7.40 1.17 22.53
C VAL A 152 8.55 0.19 22.20
N LYS A 153 9.75 0.50 22.69
CA LYS A 153 10.90 -0.38 22.52
C LYS A 153 10.66 -1.69 23.24
N ALA A 154 10.83 -2.80 22.52
CA ALA A 154 10.87 -4.12 23.13
C ALA A 154 12.17 -4.27 23.92
N GLY A 155 12.04 -4.64 25.18
CA GLY A 155 13.15 -4.72 26.14
C GLY A 155 14.20 -5.77 25.80
#